data_9bbc083da3f657d7eaf96db6f9da0d89
#
_entry.id   9bbc083da3f657d7eaf96db6f9da0d89
#
_cell.length_a   1.000
_cell.length_b   1.000
_cell.length_c   1.000
_cell.angle_alpha   90.00
_cell.angle_beta   90.00
_cell.angle_gamma   90.00
#
_symmetry.space_group_name_H-M   'P 1'
#
loop_
_entity.id
_entity.type
_entity.pdbx_description
1 polymer ?
#
loop_
_entity_poly.entity_id
_entity_poly.type
_entity_poly.pdbx_seq_one_letter_code
_entity_poly.pdbx_strand_id
1 'polypeptide(L)'
;MKYIKITIEQCAEVIPGVLEQKGSVSECCIYDAVLPNQLTSTGFLSEYGKVQRTTIDKASFLQVGDILIKRLNPDCAIVFEDDSIMALPSANLFVIRPDTDILDPYYLAFILESSKAISRISQRFGIGTAVSAVTINQIRSCEIPLPPLDNQRKIGELWKCSKKRNNLLQNLISESNRLLRSISEKLYQ
;
A
#
# COMPACT_ATOMS: atom_id res chain seq x y z
N MET A 1 -12.02 17.66 -19.24
CA MET A 1 -11.76 16.50 -20.11
C MET A 1 -12.44 15.27 -19.53
N LYS A 2 -13.21 14.51 -20.33
CA LYS A 2 -13.72 13.19 -19.93
C LYS A 2 -12.74 12.15 -20.45
N TYR A 3 -12.05 11.44 -19.54
CA TYR A 3 -11.24 10.28 -19.89
C TYR A 3 -12.13 9.02 -19.97
N ILE A 4 -11.67 8.04 -20.73
CA ILE A 4 -12.25 6.69 -20.73
C ILE A 4 -12.09 6.13 -19.31
N LYS A 5 -13.08 5.41 -18.82
CA LYS A 5 -13.01 4.70 -17.56
C LYS A 5 -12.90 3.21 -17.84
N ILE A 6 -12.06 2.56 -17.07
CA ILE A 6 -11.90 1.10 -17.08
C ILE A 6 -11.96 0.57 -15.65
N THR A 7 -12.29 -0.70 -15.49
CA THR A 7 -12.20 -1.36 -14.18
C THR A 7 -10.78 -1.78 -13.88
N ILE A 8 -10.41 -1.86 -12.60
CA ILE A 8 -9.07 -2.30 -12.21
C ILE A 8 -8.76 -3.69 -12.76
N GLU A 9 -9.71 -4.62 -12.79
CA GLU A 9 -9.53 -5.96 -13.34
C GLU A 9 -9.13 -6.00 -14.84
N GLN A 10 -9.40 -4.93 -15.58
CA GLN A 10 -9.04 -4.82 -17.01
C GLN A 10 -7.59 -4.35 -17.21
N CYS A 11 -6.92 -3.84 -16.18
CA CYS A 11 -5.60 -3.24 -16.29
C CYS A 11 -4.64 -3.60 -15.15
N ALA A 12 -5.08 -4.43 -14.20
CA ALA A 12 -4.25 -4.87 -13.08
C ALA A 12 -4.76 -6.20 -12.52
N GLU A 13 -3.84 -7.00 -12.01
CA GLU A 13 -4.16 -8.18 -11.22
C GLU A 13 -4.37 -7.78 -9.76
N VAL A 14 -5.38 -8.34 -9.09
CA VAL A 14 -5.62 -8.13 -7.66
C VAL A 14 -5.38 -9.43 -6.91
N ILE A 15 -4.36 -9.43 -6.06
CA ILE A 15 -3.83 -10.60 -5.35
C ILE A 15 -4.11 -10.42 -3.85
N PRO A 16 -4.68 -11.42 -3.15
CA PRO A 16 -4.84 -11.36 -1.71
C PRO A 16 -3.49 -11.59 -1.01
N GLY A 17 -3.30 -10.98 0.13
CA GLY A 17 -2.15 -11.25 0.97
C GLY A 17 -2.15 -12.65 1.57
N VAL A 18 -1.00 -13.07 2.05
CA VAL A 18 -0.69 -14.43 2.50
C VAL A 18 -1.05 -14.62 3.97
N LEU A 19 -1.82 -15.67 4.28
CA LEU A 19 -2.14 -16.06 5.65
C LEU A 19 -0.91 -16.69 6.32
N GLU A 20 -0.65 -16.29 7.56
CA GLU A 20 0.34 -16.95 8.40
C GLU A 20 -0.09 -18.38 8.71
N GLN A 21 0.85 -19.33 8.59
CA GLN A 21 0.62 -20.71 8.99
C GLN A 21 1.29 -20.95 10.34
N LYS A 22 0.47 -21.29 11.35
CA LYS A 22 0.96 -21.80 12.63
C LYS A 22 1.25 -23.28 12.48
N GLY A 23 2.52 -23.65 12.30
CA GLY A 23 2.99 -25.04 12.25
C GLY A 23 4.12 -25.28 13.24
N SER A 24 4.55 -26.55 13.37
CA SER A 24 5.75 -26.88 14.14
C SER A 24 6.97 -26.19 13.52
N VAL A 25 7.82 -25.60 14.34
CA VAL A 25 8.98 -24.78 13.94
C VAL A 25 9.94 -25.49 12.99
N SER A 26 9.89 -26.81 12.92
CA SER A 26 10.74 -27.66 12.08
C SER A 26 10.34 -27.70 10.58
N GLU A 27 9.14 -27.19 10.23
CA GLU A 27 8.63 -27.28 8.85
C GLU A 27 8.35 -25.92 8.20
N CYS A 28 8.45 -24.81 8.95
CA CYS A 28 8.12 -23.47 8.46
C CYS A 28 9.38 -22.65 8.18
N CYS A 29 9.44 -22.02 7.01
CA CYS A 29 10.39 -20.94 6.72
C CYS A 29 9.83 -19.58 7.17
N ILE A 30 10.73 -18.69 7.58
CA ILE A 30 10.40 -17.31 7.94
C ILE A 30 10.75 -16.42 6.76
N TYR A 31 9.78 -15.63 6.32
CA TYR A 31 9.92 -14.71 5.21
C TYR A 31 9.73 -13.26 5.69
N ASP A 32 10.40 -12.34 5.03
CA ASP A 32 10.10 -10.92 5.16
C ASP A 32 8.68 -10.64 4.68
N ALA A 33 7.97 -9.77 5.38
CA ALA A 33 6.58 -9.48 5.06
C ALA A 33 6.25 -8.01 5.28
N VAL A 34 5.36 -7.49 4.45
CA VAL A 34 4.72 -6.19 4.67
C VAL A 34 3.45 -6.40 5.49
N LEU A 35 3.37 -5.70 6.63
CA LEU A 35 2.24 -5.74 7.55
C LEU A 35 1.37 -4.48 7.44
N PRO A 36 0.08 -4.52 7.79
CA PRO A 36 -0.82 -3.37 7.66
C PRO A 36 -0.39 -2.13 8.44
N ASN A 37 0.26 -2.29 9.61
CA ASN A 37 0.75 -1.19 10.44
C ASN A 37 1.94 -0.45 9.82
N GLN A 38 2.61 -1.04 8.82
CA GLN A 38 3.72 -0.44 8.09
C GLN A 38 3.23 0.43 6.92
N LEU A 39 1.97 0.27 6.50
CA LEU A 39 1.34 1.13 5.51
C LEU A 39 0.90 2.43 6.19
N THR A 40 1.64 3.49 5.94
CA THR A 40 1.38 4.82 6.49
C THR A 40 1.11 5.84 5.37
N SER A 41 0.54 6.97 5.73
CA SER A 41 0.27 8.06 4.79
C SER A 41 1.52 8.69 4.17
N THR A 42 2.71 8.36 4.71
CA THR A 42 3.99 8.80 4.14
C THR A 42 4.26 8.21 2.75
N GLY A 43 3.65 7.06 2.44
CA GLY A 43 3.79 6.37 1.15
C GLY A 43 5.08 5.55 1.01
N PHE A 44 5.86 5.38 2.09
CA PHE A 44 7.10 4.61 2.10
C PHE A 44 7.08 3.54 3.18
N LEU A 45 7.66 2.39 2.87
CA LEU A 45 7.93 1.33 3.83
C LEU A 45 9.28 1.61 4.48
N SER A 46 9.34 1.59 5.83
CA SER A 46 10.58 1.79 6.60
C SER A 46 11.12 0.50 7.20
N GLU A 47 10.26 -0.49 7.36
CA GLU A 47 10.57 -1.75 8.05
C GLU A 47 9.78 -2.90 7.42
N TYR A 48 10.26 -4.13 7.63
CA TYR A 48 9.57 -5.35 7.26
C TYR A 48 9.24 -6.17 8.50
N GLY A 49 8.07 -6.74 8.54
CA GLY A 49 7.71 -7.77 9.51
C GLY A 49 8.19 -9.15 9.07
N LYS A 50 7.72 -10.17 9.77
CA LYS A 50 8.01 -11.57 9.45
C LYS A 50 6.72 -12.36 9.39
N VAL A 51 6.67 -13.33 8.48
CA VAL A 51 5.56 -14.28 8.31
C VAL A 51 6.12 -15.70 8.20
N GLN A 52 5.47 -16.66 8.85
CA GLN A 52 5.85 -18.07 8.79
C GLN A 52 4.99 -18.83 7.77
N ARG A 53 5.65 -19.60 6.89
CA ARG A 53 4.98 -20.46 5.90
C ARG A 53 5.79 -21.69 5.58
N THR A 54 5.12 -22.82 5.29
CA THR A 54 5.75 -24.08 4.84
C THR A 54 6.08 -24.04 3.36
N THR A 55 5.15 -23.55 2.54
CA THR A 55 5.31 -23.45 1.08
C THR A 55 4.75 -22.12 0.59
N ILE A 56 5.43 -21.52 -0.38
CA ILE A 56 5.01 -20.26 -1.00
C ILE A 56 5.19 -20.38 -2.51
N ASP A 57 4.16 -19.98 -3.24
CA ASP A 57 4.26 -19.75 -4.67
C ASP A 57 5.10 -18.48 -4.91
N LYS A 58 6.02 -18.54 -5.87
CA LYS A 58 6.83 -17.39 -6.28
C LYS A 58 6.00 -16.20 -6.71
N ALA A 59 4.82 -16.42 -7.28
CA ALA A 59 3.87 -15.37 -7.65
C ALA A 59 3.34 -14.56 -6.45
N SER A 60 3.41 -15.11 -5.23
CA SER A 60 2.96 -14.44 -4.01
C SER A 60 3.92 -13.37 -3.49
N PHE A 61 5.19 -13.35 -3.95
CA PHE A 61 6.14 -12.30 -3.56
C PHE A 61 5.81 -10.98 -4.23
N LEU A 62 6.05 -9.90 -3.48
CA LEU A 62 5.93 -8.54 -3.98
C LEU A 62 6.95 -8.28 -5.10
N GLN A 63 6.52 -7.52 -6.08
CA GLN A 63 7.34 -7.06 -7.20
C GLN A 63 7.37 -5.53 -7.20
N VAL A 64 8.46 -4.95 -7.70
CA VAL A 64 8.54 -3.49 -7.88
C VAL A 64 7.40 -3.02 -8.76
N GLY A 65 6.69 -1.99 -8.29
CA GLY A 65 5.48 -1.49 -8.95
C GLY A 65 4.17 -2.06 -8.41
N ASP A 66 4.20 -3.09 -7.55
CA ASP A 66 3.01 -3.56 -6.85
C ASP A 66 2.47 -2.47 -5.92
N ILE A 67 1.15 -2.34 -5.88
CA ILE A 67 0.47 -1.38 -5.00
C ILE A 67 -0.16 -2.13 -3.84
N LEU A 68 0.16 -1.71 -2.64
CA LEU A 68 -0.34 -2.28 -1.39
C LEU A 68 -1.45 -1.41 -0.81
N ILE A 69 -2.57 -2.02 -0.46
CA ILE A 69 -3.68 -1.38 0.26
C ILE A 69 -4.13 -2.25 1.43
N LYS A 70 -4.59 -1.60 2.51
CA LYS A 70 -5.16 -2.31 3.66
C LYS A 70 -6.53 -2.89 3.32
N ARG A 71 -6.79 -4.12 3.77
CA ARG A 71 -8.10 -4.74 3.70
C ARG A 71 -9.11 -4.06 4.63
N LEU A 72 -8.64 -3.65 5.81
CA LEU A 72 -9.44 -2.95 6.82
C LEU A 72 -9.02 -1.49 6.87
N ASN A 73 -10.00 -0.59 6.81
CA ASN A 73 -9.78 0.86 6.80
C ASN A 73 -8.70 1.28 5.79
N PRO A 74 -8.91 1.10 4.50
CA PRO A 74 -7.95 1.46 3.46
C PRO A 74 -7.81 2.99 3.41
N ASP A 75 -6.79 3.52 4.07
CA ASP A 75 -6.53 4.95 4.23
C ASP A 75 -5.36 5.45 3.38
N CYS A 76 -4.56 4.53 2.87
CA CYS A 76 -3.39 4.83 2.04
C CYS A 76 -3.12 3.71 1.03
N ALA A 77 -2.41 4.08 -0.03
CA ALA A 77 -1.83 3.17 -1.00
C ALA A 77 -0.32 3.37 -1.03
N ILE A 78 0.45 2.27 -1.07
CA ILE A 78 1.91 2.30 -1.15
C ILE A 78 2.36 1.55 -2.38
N VAL A 79 3.25 2.15 -3.15
CA VAL A 79 3.94 1.45 -4.24
C VAL A 79 5.17 0.76 -3.67
N PHE A 80 5.31 -0.54 -3.91
CA PHE A 80 6.49 -1.30 -3.51
C PHE A 80 7.66 -0.98 -4.44
N GLU A 81 8.78 -0.52 -3.87
CA GLU A 81 9.95 -0.04 -4.63
C GLU A 81 11.23 -0.84 -4.35
N ASP A 82 11.22 -1.75 -3.38
CA ASP A 82 12.43 -2.44 -2.92
C ASP A 82 12.62 -3.76 -3.67
N ASP A 83 13.57 -3.79 -4.59
CA ASP A 83 13.96 -4.99 -5.36
C ASP A 83 15.00 -5.87 -4.63
N SER A 84 15.56 -5.40 -3.53
CA SER A 84 16.57 -6.12 -2.75
C SER A 84 16.00 -7.16 -1.80
N ILE A 85 14.69 -7.12 -1.53
CA ILE A 85 14.01 -7.95 -0.54
C ILE A 85 12.89 -8.76 -1.16
N MET A 86 12.90 -10.07 -0.92
CA MET A 86 11.78 -10.96 -1.24
C MET A 86 10.74 -10.91 -0.11
N ALA A 87 9.82 -9.96 -0.18
CA ALA A 87 8.80 -9.76 0.84
C ALA A 87 7.44 -10.31 0.41
N LEU A 88 6.65 -10.76 1.39
CA LEU A 88 5.27 -11.23 1.21
C LEU A 88 4.28 -10.19 1.73
N PRO A 89 3.13 -9.99 1.09
CA PRO A 89 2.04 -9.22 1.65
C PRO A 89 1.31 -10.03 2.73
N SER A 90 1.08 -9.48 3.92
CA SER A 90 0.30 -10.16 4.97
C SER A 90 -1.19 -10.27 4.59
N ALA A 91 -1.92 -11.21 5.21
CA ALA A 91 -3.32 -11.53 4.90
C ALA A 91 -4.31 -10.35 4.95
N ASN A 92 -3.98 -9.29 5.68
CA ASN A 92 -4.80 -8.09 5.80
C ASN A 92 -4.44 -7.00 4.78
N LEU A 93 -3.68 -7.37 3.75
CA LEU A 93 -3.36 -6.52 2.61
C LEU A 93 -3.94 -7.11 1.32
N PHE A 94 -4.17 -6.24 0.36
CA PHE A 94 -4.32 -6.57 -1.04
C PHE A 94 -3.15 -5.99 -1.82
N VAL A 95 -2.68 -6.75 -2.79
CA VAL A 95 -1.71 -6.32 -3.79
C VAL A 95 -2.45 -6.06 -5.08
N ILE A 96 -2.20 -4.92 -5.69
CA ILE A 96 -2.70 -4.59 -7.02
C ILE A 96 -1.47 -4.46 -7.92
N ARG A 97 -1.33 -5.39 -8.85
CA ARG A 97 -0.20 -5.45 -9.80
C ARG A 97 -0.66 -4.90 -11.15
N PRO A 98 -0.29 -3.65 -11.50
CA PRO A 98 -0.71 -3.03 -12.74
C PRO A 98 0.01 -3.64 -13.96
N ASP A 99 -0.69 -3.68 -15.08
CA ASP A 99 -0.06 -3.83 -16.38
C ASP A 99 0.61 -2.50 -16.76
N THR A 100 1.93 -2.45 -16.65
CA THR A 100 2.72 -1.21 -16.81
C THR A 100 2.75 -0.67 -18.23
N ASP A 101 2.29 -1.44 -19.22
CA ASP A 101 2.16 -0.97 -20.61
C ASP A 101 0.97 0.00 -20.77
N ILE A 102 -0.01 -0.08 -19.86
CA ILE A 102 -1.24 0.72 -19.94
C ILE A 102 -1.53 1.55 -18.67
N LEU A 103 -0.95 1.17 -17.52
CA LEU A 103 -1.25 1.79 -16.23
C LEU A 103 0.02 2.04 -15.42
N ASP A 104 0.28 3.30 -15.11
CA ASP A 104 1.40 3.71 -14.24
C ASP A 104 1.09 3.39 -12.76
N PRO A 105 2.00 2.72 -12.02
CA PRO A 105 1.77 2.33 -10.63
C PRO A 105 1.52 3.51 -9.68
N TYR A 106 2.27 4.60 -9.83
CA TYR A 106 2.13 5.78 -8.96
C TYR A 106 0.86 6.57 -9.27
N TYR A 107 0.44 6.58 -10.54
CA TYR A 107 -0.85 7.13 -10.92
C TYR A 107 -1.99 6.32 -10.29
N LEU A 108 -1.93 4.98 -10.35
CA LEU A 108 -2.96 4.15 -9.72
C LEU A 108 -2.97 4.35 -8.21
N ALA A 109 -1.82 4.41 -7.54
CA ALA A 109 -1.74 4.70 -6.11
C ALA A 109 -2.37 6.06 -5.77
N PHE A 110 -2.11 7.11 -6.58
CA PHE A 110 -2.76 8.42 -6.45
C PHE A 110 -4.28 8.32 -6.55
N ILE A 111 -4.79 7.60 -7.56
CA ILE A 111 -6.24 7.42 -7.74
C ILE A 111 -6.85 6.66 -6.57
N LEU A 112 -6.22 5.60 -6.10
CA LEU A 112 -6.70 4.78 -4.98
C LEU A 112 -6.74 5.58 -3.66
N GLU A 113 -5.75 6.42 -3.39
CA GLU A 113 -5.76 7.31 -2.22
C GLU A 113 -6.78 8.45 -2.32
N SER A 114 -7.22 8.80 -3.53
CA SER A 114 -8.20 9.87 -3.65
C SER A 114 -9.46 9.50 -2.88
N SER A 115 -9.97 10.45 -2.08
CA SER A 115 -11.15 10.26 -1.22
C SER A 115 -12.37 9.69 -1.96
N LYS A 116 -12.41 9.85 -3.29
CA LYS A 116 -13.49 9.34 -4.13
C LYS A 116 -13.37 7.86 -4.45
N ALA A 117 -12.16 7.32 -4.64
CA ALA A 117 -11.99 5.91 -4.98
C ALA A 117 -12.15 5.03 -3.74
N ILE A 118 -11.41 5.31 -2.67
CA ILE A 118 -11.51 4.57 -1.40
C ILE A 118 -12.90 4.69 -0.79
N SER A 119 -13.52 5.87 -0.78
CA SER A 119 -14.87 6.02 -0.26
C SER A 119 -15.93 5.29 -1.11
N ARG A 120 -15.76 5.19 -2.42
CA ARG A 120 -16.66 4.39 -3.27
C ARG A 120 -16.51 2.89 -3.03
N ILE A 121 -15.29 2.42 -2.80
CA ILE A 121 -15.01 1.03 -2.47
C ILE A 121 -15.59 0.70 -1.09
N SER A 122 -15.41 1.57 -0.10
CA SER A 122 -15.87 1.33 1.29
C SER A 122 -17.35 1.64 1.51
N GLN A 123 -17.95 2.63 0.85
CA GLN A 123 -19.35 3.04 1.04
C GLN A 123 -20.38 2.06 0.47
N ARG A 124 -20.02 1.19 -0.47
CA ARG A 124 -20.98 0.21 -1.04
C ARG A 124 -21.48 -0.82 -0.04
N PHE A 125 -20.86 -0.97 1.15
CA PHE A 125 -21.20 -2.04 2.11
C PHE A 125 -21.21 -1.65 3.59
N GLY A 126 -21.11 -0.36 3.92
CA GLY A 126 -21.06 0.11 5.30
C GLY A 126 -22.43 0.51 5.83
N ILE A 127 -23.26 -0.44 6.26
CA ILE A 127 -24.38 -0.14 7.15
C ILE A 127 -23.91 -0.38 8.58
N GLY A 128 -23.55 0.67 9.31
CA GLY A 128 -23.57 0.68 10.77
C GLY A 128 -22.40 0.07 11.54
N THR A 129 -21.25 -0.28 10.91
CA THR A 129 -20.08 -0.76 11.67
C THR A 129 -18.90 0.22 11.57
N ALA A 130 -18.21 0.42 12.71
CA ALA A 130 -17.07 1.35 12.82
C ALA A 130 -15.82 0.94 11.99
N VAL A 131 -15.82 -0.24 11.37
CA VAL A 131 -14.71 -0.78 10.59
C VAL A 131 -15.19 -1.06 9.17
N SER A 132 -14.64 -0.35 8.18
CA SER A 132 -14.90 -0.65 6.77
C SER A 132 -13.91 -1.70 6.26
N ALA A 133 -14.42 -2.83 5.81
CA ALA A 133 -13.63 -3.86 5.15
C ALA A 133 -13.85 -3.78 3.63
N VAL A 134 -12.77 -3.92 2.87
CA VAL A 134 -12.81 -3.97 1.41
C VAL A 134 -12.63 -5.42 0.95
N THR A 135 -13.39 -5.81 -0.06
CA THR A 135 -13.27 -7.12 -0.70
C THR A 135 -12.51 -7.03 -2.02
N ILE A 136 -11.94 -8.16 -2.44
CA ILE A 136 -11.21 -8.25 -3.72
C ILE A 136 -12.10 -7.87 -4.91
N ASN A 137 -13.38 -8.27 -4.90
CA ASN A 137 -14.31 -7.95 -5.98
C ASN A 137 -14.65 -6.46 -6.05
N GLN A 138 -14.69 -5.77 -4.91
CA GLN A 138 -14.88 -4.32 -4.88
C GLN A 138 -13.69 -3.58 -5.50
N ILE A 139 -12.47 -4.05 -5.24
CA ILE A 139 -11.26 -3.48 -5.86
C ILE A 139 -11.30 -3.74 -7.37
N ARG A 140 -11.53 -4.99 -7.79
CA ARG A 140 -11.60 -5.37 -9.20
C ARG A 140 -12.62 -4.55 -9.98
N SER A 141 -13.81 -4.36 -9.45
CA SER A 141 -14.89 -3.61 -10.09
C SER A 141 -14.79 -2.09 -9.96
N CYS A 142 -13.74 -1.57 -9.30
CA CYS A 142 -13.54 -0.14 -9.16
C CYS A 142 -13.18 0.48 -10.51
N GLU A 143 -14.00 1.44 -10.95
CA GLU A 143 -13.73 2.21 -12.18
C GLU A 143 -12.73 3.32 -11.90
N ILE A 144 -11.68 3.39 -12.71
CA ILE A 144 -10.66 4.43 -12.69
C ILE A 144 -10.62 5.18 -14.03
N PRO A 145 -10.34 6.48 -14.05
CA PRO A 145 -10.07 7.20 -15.29
C PRO A 145 -8.73 6.77 -15.87
N LEU A 146 -8.67 6.58 -17.18
CA LEU A 146 -7.46 6.18 -17.89
C LEU A 146 -7.03 7.27 -18.88
N PRO A 147 -6.23 8.26 -18.46
CA PRO A 147 -5.60 9.20 -19.37
C PRO A 147 -4.46 8.53 -20.16
N PRO A 148 -3.91 9.19 -21.22
CA PRO A 148 -2.70 8.71 -21.88
C PRO A 148 -1.56 8.46 -20.89
N LEU A 149 -0.73 7.42 -21.13
CA LEU A 149 0.29 6.95 -20.20
C LEU A 149 1.29 8.05 -19.79
N ASP A 150 1.64 8.95 -20.70
CA ASP A 150 2.52 10.10 -20.39
C ASP A 150 1.90 11.06 -19.35
N ASN A 151 0.58 11.23 -19.39
CA ASN A 151 -0.12 12.04 -18.40
C ASN A 151 -0.21 11.30 -17.05
N GLN A 152 -0.42 9.98 -17.09
CA GLN A 152 -0.39 9.15 -15.88
C GLN A 152 0.98 9.27 -15.18
N ARG A 153 2.08 9.09 -15.90
CA ARG A 153 3.45 9.21 -15.38
C ARG A 153 3.70 10.57 -14.73
N LYS A 154 3.31 11.67 -15.38
CA LYS A 154 3.44 13.02 -14.79
C LYS A 154 2.66 13.19 -13.50
N ILE A 155 1.44 12.68 -13.46
CA ILE A 155 0.60 12.73 -12.24
C ILE A 155 1.22 11.86 -11.14
N GLY A 156 1.66 10.65 -11.49
CA GLY A 156 2.32 9.71 -10.60
C GLY A 156 3.59 10.28 -9.98
N GLU A 157 4.44 10.92 -10.78
CA GLU A 157 5.65 11.60 -10.30
C GLU A 157 5.35 12.75 -9.34
N LEU A 158 4.34 13.58 -9.65
CA LEU A 158 3.91 14.65 -8.76
C LEU A 158 3.43 14.09 -7.41
N TRP A 159 2.65 13.02 -7.44
CA TRP A 159 2.19 12.34 -6.22
C TRP A 159 3.37 11.78 -5.43
N LYS A 160 4.30 11.06 -6.09
CA LYS A 160 5.52 10.52 -5.47
C LYS A 160 6.35 11.63 -4.82
N CYS A 161 6.59 12.73 -5.51
CA CYS A 161 7.30 13.89 -4.98
C CYS A 161 6.58 14.49 -3.75
N SER A 162 5.24 14.60 -3.81
CA SER A 162 4.45 15.08 -2.69
C SER A 162 4.56 14.17 -1.47
N LYS A 163 4.51 12.84 -1.66
CA LYS A 163 4.73 11.85 -0.59
C LYS A 163 6.12 11.98 0.03
N LYS A 164 7.16 12.04 -0.80
CA LYS A 164 8.54 12.23 -0.34
C LYS A 164 8.71 13.51 0.49
N ARG A 165 8.15 14.62 0.01
CA ARG A 165 8.16 15.88 0.76
C ARG A 165 7.47 15.74 2.11
N ASN A 166 6.28 15.14 2.15
CA ASN A 166 5.52 14.96 3.39
C ASN A 166 6.27 14.07 4.38
N ASN A 167 6.90 13.00 3.92
CA ASN A 167 7.73 12.13 4.76
C ASN A 167 8.92 12.89 5.37
N LEU A 168 9.63 13.70 4.57
CA LEU A 168 10.74 14.52 5.06
C LEU A 168 10.28 15.54 6.10
N LEU A 169 9.13 16.18 5.90
CA LEU A 169 8.56 17.12 6.88
C LEU A 169 8.17 16.42 8.19
N GLN A 170 7.59 15.25 8.14
CA GLN A 170 7.26 14.46 9.34
C GLN A 170 8.51 14.02 10.09
N ASN A 171 9.57 13.61 9.39
CA ASN A 171 10.85 13.27 10.00
C ASN A 171 11.49 14.50 10.70
N LEU A 172 11.45 15.67 10.06
CA LEU A 172 11.94 16.91 10.66
C LEU A 172 11.18 17.28 11.95
N ILE A 173 9.85 17.15 11.93
CA ILE A 173 9.01 17.38 13.11
C ILE A 173 9.37 16.39 14.23
N SER A 174 9.52 15.11 13.89
CA SER A 174 9.87 14.05 14.84
C SER A 174 11.24 14.33 15.50
N GLU A 175 12.26 14.64 14.71
CA GLU A 175 13.60 14.94 15.21
C GLU A 175 13.63 16.22 16.04
N SER A 176 12.89 17.27 15.66
CA SER A 176 12.75 18.49 16.46
C SER A 176 12.12 18.19 17.83
N ASN A 177 11.06 17.40 17.86
CA ASN A 177 10.41 17.01 19.12
C ASN A 177 11.33 16.15 19.99
N ARG A 178 12.13 15.26 19.39
CA ARG A 178 13.12 14.45 20.10
C ARG A 178 14.21 15.32 20.74
N LEU A 179 14.69 16.32 20.00
CA LEU A 179 15.66 17.28 20.52
C LEU A 179 15.10 18.05 21.72
N LEU A 180 13.89 18.59 21.62
CA LEU A 180 13.25 19.32 22.72
C LEU A 180 13.08 18.43 23.97
N ARG A 181 12.68 17.17 23.81
CA ARG A 181 12.60 16.22 24.93
C ARG A 181 13.96 15.99 25.58
N SER A 182 15.02 15.77 24.77
CA SER A 182 16.38 15.56 25.32
C SER A 182 16.92 16.75 26.08
N ILE A 183 16.60 17.98 25.65
CA ILE A 183 16.96 19.21 26.38
C ILE A 183 16.18 19.28 27.70
N SER A 184 14.88 19.01 27.68
CA SER A 184 14.05 18.99 28.89
C SER A 184 14.60 18.00 29.92
N GLU A 185 14.89 16.75 29.50
CA GLU A 185 15.46 15.73 30.40
C GLU A 185 16.78 16.15 31.06
N LYS A 186 17.63 16.87 30.31
CA LYS A 186 18.88 17.38 30.86
C LYS A 186 18.72 18.55 31.86
N LEU A 187 17.60 19.29 31.77
CA LEU A 187 17.33 20.38 32.70
C LEU A 187 16.80 19.90 34.05
N TYR A 188 16.27 18.69 34.12
CA TYR A 188 15.72 18.07 35.34
C TYR A 188 16.69 17.09 36.03
N GLN A 189 17.89 16.88 35.46
CA GLN A 189 19.00 16.14 36.09
C GLN A 189 19.91 17.10 36.86
#